data_5f5e1f1ffb65af27c7a8e567bfcb29b7
#
_entry.id   5f5e1f1ffb65af27c7a8e567bfcb29b7
#
_cell.length_a   1.000
_cell.length_b   1.000
_cell.length_c   1.000
_cell.angle_alpha   90.00
_cell.angle_beta   90.00
_cell.angle_gamma   90.00
#
_symmetry.space_group_name_H-M   'P 1'
#
loop_
_entity.id
_entity.type
_entity.pdbx_description
1 polymer ?
#
loop_
_entity_poly.entity_id
_entity_poly.type
_entity_poly.pdbx_seq_one_letter_code
_entity_poly.pdbx_strand_id
1 'polypeptide(L)'
;MKTEYKIAIQKNKNQESRSKYSEYLKNILSDYSKYIKKYEILEIDSNENELSKSEKIEGNKENKDILSMYETIKKSQEIAKNVYENAKELKKEVDYSIGMEYGFFGKSILYLVCVFCVYDGKNYIYERSREIQLPKEISDKILNGESSNELLKEYENSCKLIADRDKSFLSLSKYHSAKELSEKENSFEEAGIKTFDIIFKL
;
A
#
# COMPACT_ATOMS: atom_id res chain seq x y z
N MET A 1 -13.56 -22.23 16.46
CA MET A 1 -12.77 -21.34 15.58
C MET A 1 -13.54 -20.04 15.41
N LYS A 2 -12.91 -18.90 15.59
CA LYS A 2 -13.57 -17.59 15.40
C LYS A 2 -13.94 -17.43 13.93
N THR A 3 -15.13 -16.93 13.63
CA THR A 3 -15.64 -16.76 12.26
C THR A 3 -16.18 -15.37 12.00
N GLU A 4 -16.17 -14.50 13.01
CA GLU A 4 -16.56 -13.09 12.90
C GLU A 4 -15.37 -12.22 13.31
N TYR A 5 -15.02 -11.24 12.48
CA TYR A 5 -13.84 -10.42 12.66
C TYR A 5 -14.15 -8.93 12.52
N LYS A 6 -13.50 -8.13 13.35
CA LYS A 6 -13.47 -6.67 13.23
C LYS A 6 -12.08 -6.25 12.79
N ILE A 7 -12.00 -5.61 11.65
CA ILE A 7 -10.74 -5.24 11.00
C ILE A 7 -10.68 -3.73 10.90
N ALA A 8 -9.64 -3.13 11.49
CA ALA A 8 -9.42 -1.70 11.43
C ALA A 8 -8.47 -1.32 10.30
N ILE A 9 -8.79 -0.25 9.60
CA ILE A 9 -7.93 0.36 8.57
C ILE A 9 -7.78 1.85 8.84
N GLN A 10 -6.70 2.44 8.36
CA GLN A 10 -6.51 3.87 8.41
C GLN A 10 -7.53 4.57 7.53
N LYS A 11 -8.21 5.57 8.10
CA LYS A 11 -9.10 6.45 7.34
C LYS A 11 -8.28 7.41 6.49
N ASN A 12 -8.43 7.33 5.18
CA ASN A 12 -7.76 8.25 4.28
C ASN A 12 -8.51 9.59 4.23
N LYS A 13 -7.79 10.71 4.27
CA LYS A 13 -8.37 12.06 4.21
C LYS A 13 -8.98 12.40 2.85
N ASN A 14 -8.45 11.80 1.78
CA ASN A 14 -8.98 11.99 0.43
C ASN A 14 -10.17 11.06 0.18
N GLN A 15 -11.35 11.63 -0.09
CA GLN A 15 -12.59 10.87 -0.31
C GLN A 15 -12.50 9.83 -1.43
N GLU A 16 -11.78 10.12 -2.51
CA GLU A 16 -11.60 9.17 -3.63
C GLU A 16 -10.76 7.94 -3.26
N SER A 17 -9.78 8.11 -2.37
CA SER A 17 -8.95 6.99 -1.90
C SER A 17 -9.64 6.18 -0.80
N ARG A 18 -10.65 6.74 -0.11
CA ARG A 18 -11.37 6.05 0.97
C ARG A 18 -12.16 4.85 0.48
N SER A 19 -12.88 5.00 -0.63
CA SER A 19 -13.70 3.92 -1.17
C SER A 19 -12.84 2.75 -1.65
N LYS A 20 -11.66 3.04 -2.19
CA LYS A 20 -10.79 2.04 -2.80
C LYS A 20 -10.18 1.05 -1.80
N TYR A 21 -9.56 1.52 -0.71
CA TYR A 21 -8.93 0.61 0.27
C TYR A 21 -9.95 -0.31 0.97
N SER A 22 -11.12 0.24 1.33
CA SER A 22 -12.20 -0.56 1.89
C SER A 22 -12.75 -1.56 0.88
N GLU A 23 -12.80 -1.21 -0.40
CA GLU A 23 -13.25 -2.06 -1.50
C GLU A 23 -12.25 -3.19 -1.77
N TYR A 24 -10.94 -2.90 -1.86
CA TYR A 24 -9.90 -3.93 -1.99
C TYR A 24 -9.95 -4.92 -0.84
N LEU A 25 -10.08 -4.42 0.39
CA LEU A 25 -10.19 -5.31 1.54
C LEU A 25 -11.43 -6.19 1.48
N LYS A 26 -12.57 -5.66 1.02
CA LYS A 26 -13.79 -6.46 0.81
C LYS A 26 -13.58 -7.54 -0.24
N ASN A 27 -12.92 -7.21 -1.34
CA ASN A 27 -12.60 -8.16 -2.40
C ASN A 27 -11.72 -9.29 -1.85
N ILE A 28 -10.63 -8.94 -1.17
CA ILE A 28 -9.76 -9.91 -0.52
C ILE A 28 -10.54 -10.81 0.45
N LEU A 29 -11.33 -10.21 1.36
CA LEU A 29 -12.06 -10.96 2.38
C LEU A 29 -13.15 -11.87 1.79
N SER A 30 -13.69 -11.53 0.62
CA SER A 30 -14.68 -12.38 -0.07
C SER A 30 -14.12 -13.75 -0.46
N ASP A 31 -12.84 -13.82 -0.80
CA ASP A 31 -12.13 -15.07 -1.14
C ASP A 31 -11.97 -16.00 0.08
N TYR A 32 -12.08 -15.44 1.29
CA TYR A 32 -11.96 -16.16 2.55
C TYR A 32 -13.30 -16.50 3.21
N SER A 33 -14.40 -16.46 2.45
CA SER A 33 -15.77 -16.74 2.94
C SER A 33 -15.93 -18.13 3.63
N LYS A 34 -15.04 -19.08 3.34
CA LYS A 34 -14.99 -20.37 4.04
C LYS A 34 -14.53 -20.24 5.49
N TYR A 35 -13.68 -19.26 5.79
CA TYR A 35 -13.06 -19.03 7.10
C TYR A 35 -13.73 -17.88 7.84
N ILE A 36 -14.18 -16.86 7.11
CA ILE A 36 -14.76 -15.61 7.62
C ILE A 36 -16.24 -15.58 7.24
N LYS A 37 -17.14 -15.84 8.21
CA LYS A 37 -18.58 -15.77 7.99
C LYS A 37 -19.13 -14.35 8.04
N LYS A 38 -18.48 -13.50 8.84
CA LYS A 38 -18.87 -12.10 9.01
C LYS A 38 -17.66 -11.25 9.33
N TYR A 39 -17.60 -10.08 8.76
CA TYR A 39 -16.59 -9.09 9.09
C TYR A 39 -17.16 -7.68 9.15
N GLU A 40 -16.53 -6.84 9.94
CA GLU A 40 -16.79 -5.41 10.04
C GLU A 40 -15.48 -4.66 9.77
N ILE A 41 -15.50 -3.71 8.83
CA ILE A 41 -14.35 -2.86 8.55
C ILE A 41 -14.56 -1.53 9.28
N LEU A 42 -13.61 -1.20 10.16
CA LEU A 42 -13.61 0.02 10.95
C LEU A 42 -12.56 0.98 10.39
N GLU A 43 -13.01 2.12 9.89
CA GLU A 43 -12.11 3.20 9.51
C GLU A 43 -11.73 4.02 10.75
N ILE A 44 -10.44 4.13 11.01
CA ILE A 44 -9.87 4.82 12.17
C ILE A 44 -9.08 6.04 11.68
N ASP A 45 -9.39 7.21 12.23
CA ASP A 45 -8.62 8.42 11.96
C ASP A 45 -7.20 8.26 12.51
N SER A 46 -6.19 8.57 11.70
CA SER A 46 -4.82 8.66 12.19
C SER A 46 -4.65 9.96 12.97
N ASN A 47 -4.23 9.85 14.23
CA ASN A 47 -3.75 11.01 14.97
C ASN A 47 -2.40 11.43 14.37
N GLU A 48 -2.36 12.52 13.62
CA GLU A 48 -1.15 13.05 12.98
C GLU A 48 -0.03 13.41 13.97
N ASN A 49 -0.36 13.46 15.27
CA ASN A 49 0.56 13.91 16.31
C ASN A 49 1.65 12.91 16.68
N GLU A 50 1.58 11.65 16.26
CA GLU A 50 2.59 10.65 16.64
C GLU A 50 3.51 10.22 15.48
N LEU A 51 3.05 10.26 14.24
CA LEU A 51 3.92 10.00 13.08
C LEU A 51 5.03 11.06 12.90
N SER A 52 4.84 12.26 13.51
CA SER A 52 5.82 13.36 13.45
C SER A 52 6.81 13.40 14.62
N LYS A 53 6.68 12.52 15.64
CA LYS A 53 7.56 12.55 16.82
C LYS A 53 8.83 11.72 16.69
N SER A 54 8.89 10.80 15.74
CA SER A 54 10.04 9.89 15.65
C SER A 54 11.19 10.38 14.79
N GLU A 55 11.12 11.49 14.09
CA GLU A 55 12.32 12.11 13.49
C GLU A 55 12.07 13.59 13.16
N LYS A 56 12.16 14.46 14.17
CA LYS A 56 12.57 15.84 13.94
C LYS A 56 14.08 15.85 13.74
N ILE A 57 14.55 15.40 12.60
CA ILE A 57 15.78 15.89 12.04
C ILE A 57 15.41 17.20 11.34
N GLU A 58 15.94 18.29 11.90
CA GLU A 58 15.83 19.64 11.33
C GLU A 58 16.36 19.60 9.90
N GLY A 59 15.52 19.99 8.94
CA GLY A 59 15.92 20.20 7.55
C GLY A 59 14.94 19.64 6.55
N ASN A 60 14.11 20.54 6.00
CA ASN A 60 13.21 20.34 4.85
C ASN A 60 12.17 19.21 4.92
N LYS A 61 10.93 19.63 5.15
CA LYS A 61 9.71 18.84 4.95
C LYS A 61 9.47 18.61 3.45
N GLU A 62 10.20 17.72 2.85
CA GLU A 62 9.80 17.12 1.58
C GLU A 62 9.33 15.70 1.89
N ASN A 63 8.18 15.31 1.36
CA ASN A 63 7.70 13.93 1.35
C ASN A 63 8.73 13.07 0.60
N LYS A 64 9.74 12.61 1.32
CA LYS A 64 10.82 11.85 0.73
C LYS A 64 10.30 10.45 0.46
N ASP A 65 10.39 10.04 -0.79
CA ASP A 65 10.02 8.69 -1.17
C ASP A 65 10.81 7.64 -0.39
N ILE A 66 10.15 6.54 -0.03
CA ILE A 66 10.80 5.43 0.66
C ILE A 66 11.62 4.65 -0.36
N LEU A 67 12.94 4.69 -0.22
CA LEU A 67 13.88 4.03 -1.14
C LEU A 67 14.48 2.74 -0.55
N SER A 68 13.78 2.10 0.37
CA SER A 68 14.24 0.91 1.06
C SER A 68 13.09 -0.05 1.34
N MET A 69 13.27 -1.31 0.98
CA MET A 69 12.32 -2.37 1.32
C MET A 69 12.11 -2.49 2.82
N TYR A 70 13.18 -2.39 3.61
CA TYR A 70 13.11 -2.44 5.06
C TYR A 70 12.26 -1.31 5.64
N GLU A 71 12.45 -0.08 5.16
CA GLU A 71 11.65 1.07 5.61
C GLU A 71 10.19 0.94 5.19
N THR A 72 9.91 0.41 3.99
CA THR A 72 8.54 0.15 3.54
C THR A 72 7.83 -0.84 4.46
N ILE A 73 8.50 -1.94 4.82
CA ILE A 73 7.96 -2.92 5.77
C ILE A 73 7.73 -2.26 7.13
N LYS A 74 8.75 -1.58 7.66
CA LYS A 74 8.68 -0.90 8.96
C LYS A 74 7.51 0.08 9.01
N LYS A 75 7.33 0.89 7.97
CA LYS A 75 6.25 1.88 7.92
C LYS A 75 4.88 1.23 7.81
N SER A 76 4.73 0.15 7.05
CA SER A 76 3.47 -0.60 7.01
C SER A 76 3.12 -1.21 8.38
N GLN A 77 4.11 -1.69 9.12
CA GLN A 77 3.93 -2.18 10.50
C GLN A 77 3.54 -1.06 11.47
N GLU A 78 4.19 0.09 11.38
CA GLU A 78 3.86 1.28 12.19
C GLU A 78 2.43 1.76 11.93
N ILE A 79 2.00 1.81 10.67
CA ILE A 79 0.62 2.14 10.30
C ILE A 79 -0.36 1.15 10.94
N ALA A 80 -0.12 -0.16 10.78
CA ALA A 80 -0.99 -1.19 11.34
C ALA A 80 -1.10 -1.05 12.86
N LYS A 81 0.03 -0.88 13.56
CA LYS A 81 0.08 -0.71 15.00
C LYS A 81 -0.68 0.54 15.46
N ASN A 82 -0.43 1.68 14.83
CA ASN A 82 -1.09 2.95 15.20
C ASN A 82 -2.61 2.87 15.02
N VAL A 83 -3.08 2.25 13.94
CA VAL A 83 -4.51 2.01 13.70
C VAL A 83 -5.12 1.16 14.83
N TYR A 84 -4.40 0.12 15.26
CA TYR A 84 -4.86 -0.76 16.35
C TYR A 84 -4.94 -0.02 17.69
N GLU A 85 -3.90 0.75 18.02
CA GLU A 85 -3.81 1.51 19.26
C GLU A 85 -4.88 2.61 19.29
N ASN A 86 -5.06 3.36 18.21
CA ASN A 86 -6.11 4.37 18.08
C ASN A 86 -7.52 3.77 18.23
N ALA A 87 -7.75 2.58 17.64
CA ALA A 87 -9.02 1.88 17.83
C ALA A 87 -9.27 1.54 19.31
N LYS A 88 -8.25 1.09 20.03
CA LYS A 88 -8.34 0.83 21.47
C LYS A 88 -8.63 2.09 22.29
N GLU A 89 -7.98 3.20 21.99
CA GLU A 89 -8.26 4.50 22.65
C GLU A 89 -9.70 4.94 22.45
N LEU A 90 -10.26 4.67 21.26
CA LEU A 90 -11.66 4.92 20.95
C LEU A 90 -12.62 3.85 21.55
N LYS A 91 -12.09 2.93 22.38
CA LYS A 91 -12.84 1.81 22.96
C LYS A 91 -13.53 0.93 21.93
N LYS A 92 -12.96 0.82 20.73
CA LYS A 92 -13.41 -0.09 19.68
C LYS A 92 -12.65 -1.41 19.80
N GLU A 93 -13.38 -2.50 19.92
CA GLU A 93 -12.78 -3.84 19.83
C GLU A 93 -12.42 -4.15 18.39
N VAL A 94 -11.17 -4.53 18.15
CA VAL A 94 -10.67 -4.95 16.84
C VAL A 94 -9.86 -6.24 16.97
N ASP A 95 -9.98 -7.11 16.01
CA ASP A 95 -9.20 -8.34 15.95
C ASP A 95 -7.89 -8.13 15.20
N TYR A 96 -7.96 -7.38 14.12
CA TYR A 96 -6.83 -7.08 13.27
C TYR A 96 -6.87 -5.60 12.86
N SER A 97 -5.71 -5.05 12.65
CA SER A 97 -5.54 -3.78 11.96
C SER A 97 -4.61 -3.96 10.77
N ILE A 98 -4.80 -3.12 9.75
CA ILE A 98 -4.07 -3.21 8.50
C ILE A 98 -3.27 -1.93 8.26
N GLY A 99 -2.01 -2.13 7.88
CA GLY A 99 -1.12 -1.11 7.36
C GLY A 99 -0.68 -1.46 5.95
N MET A 100 -0.77 -0.48 5.06
CA MET A 100 -0.37 -0.60 3.66
C MET A 100 0.58 0.52 3.32
N GLU A 101 1.68 0.19 2.65
CA GLU A 101 2.65 1.17 2.21
C GLU A 101 3.30 0.77 0.89
N TYR A 102 3.59 1.77 0.07
CA TYR A 102 4.41 1.61 -1.12
C TYR A 102 5.84 2.06 -0.84
N GLY A 103 6.78 1.38 -1.46
CA GLY A 103 8.16 1.79 -1.45
C GLY A 103 8.88 1.44 -2.74
N PHE A 104 10.04 2.00 -2.88
CA PHE A 104 10.92 1.75 -4.00
C PHE A 104 12.21 1.13 -3.49
N PHE A 105 12.83 0.29 -4.31
CA PHE A 105 14.17 -0.22 -4.04
C PHE A 105 14.92 -0.43 -5.34
N GLY A 106 16.22 -0.42 -5.26
CA GLY A 106 17.11 -0.51 -6.42
C GLY A 106 18.20 0.55 -6.36
N LYS A 107 19.17 0.47 -7.26
CA LYS A 107 20.30 1.41 -7.31
C LYS A 107 20.25 2.34 -8.52
N SER A 108 20.02 1.81 -9.70
CA SER A 108 19.98 2.55 -10.97
C SER A 108 18.63 2.43 -11.67
N ILE A 109 17.93 1.34 -11.42
CA ILE A 109 16.55 1.12 -11.83
C ILE A 109 15.79 0.82 -10.54
N LEU A 110 14.69 1.53 -10.35
CA LEU A 110 13.83 1.34 -9.18
C LEU A 110 12.73 0.34 -9.49
N TYR A 111 12.37 -0.41 -8.46
CA TYR A 111 11.23 -1.31 -8.44
C TYR A 111 10.25 -0.81 -7.40
N LEU A 112 9.01 -0.63 -7.80
CA LEU A 112 7.90 -0.32 -6.91
C LEU A 112 7.39 -1.63 -6.29
N VAL A 113 7.15 -1.62 -5.00
CA VAL A 113 6.55 -2.72 -4.25
C VAL A 113 5.50 -2.19 -3.28
N CYS A 114 4.46 -2.95 -3.08
CA CYS A 114 3.49 -2.74 -2.01
C CYS A 114 3.74 -3.74 -0.88
N VAL A 115 3.66 -3.28 0.36
CA VAL A 115 3.64 -4.12 1.56
C VAL A 115 2.27 -4.00 2.20
N PHE A 116 1.67 -5.15 2.49
CA PHE A 116 0.42 -5.29 3.23
C PHE A 116 0.72 -5.99 4.55
N CYS A 117 0.46 -5.31 5.65
CA CYS A 117 0.75 -5.78 7.00
C CYS A 117 -0.55 -5.90 7.80
N VAL A 118 -0.72 -7.02 8.49
CA VAL A 118 -1.78 -7.27 9.47
C VAL A 118 -1.17 -7.35 10.85
N TYR A 119 -1.78 -6.68 11.81
CA TYR A 119 -1.38 -6.68 13.22
C TYR A 119 -2.54 -7.15 14.10
N ASP A 120 -2.30 -8.12 14.98
CA ASP A 120 -3.30 -8.74 15.87
C ASP A 120 -3.25 -8.18 17.31
N GLY A 121 -2.48 -7.14 17.54
CA GLY A 121 -2.21 -6.57 18.86
C GLY A 121 -0.94 -7.13 19.53
N LYS A 122 -0.28 -8.12 18.94
CA LYS A 122 0.97 -8.73 19.42
C LYS A 122 1.96 -9.00 18.30
N ASN A 123 1.49 -9.58 17.20
CA ASN A 123 2.31 -10.07 16.10
C ASN A 123 1.98 -9.32 14.81
N TYR A 124 3.00 -9.17 13.97
CA TYR A 124 2.86 -8.69 12.61
C TYR A 124 2.96 -9.85 11.64
N ILE A 125 2.03 -9.90 10.70
CA ILE A 125 2.07 -10.80 9.54
C ILE A 125 2.03 -9.89 8.33
N TYR A 126 2.99 -10.02 7.43
CA TYR A 126 3.05 -9.17 6.24
C TYR A 126 3.58 -9.93 5.04
N GLU A 127 3.13 -9.51 3.90
CA GLU A 127 3.60 -9.97 2.60
C GLU A 127 3.76 -8.78 1.66
N ARG A 128 4.48 -9.01 0.56
CA ARG A 128 4.70 -8.03 -0.47
C ARG A 128 4.09 -8.44 -1.80
N SER A 129 3.73 -7.47 -2.59
CA SER A 129 3.34 -7.68 -3.98
C SER A 129 4.54 -8.13 -4.83
N ARG A 130 4.27 -8.50 -6.07
CA ARG A 130 5.32 -8.54 -7.10
C ARG A 130 5.97 -7.16 -7.24
N GLU A 131 7.15 -7.17 -7.80
CA GLU A 131 7.95 -5.98 -8.06
C GLU A 131 7.58 -5.40 -9.43
N ILE A 132 7.28 -4.11 -9.48
CA ILE A 132 7.01 -3.40 -10.73
C ILE A 132 8.24 -2.58 -11.08
N GLN A 133 8.91 -2.94 -12.16
CA GLN A 133 10.09 -2.22 -12.62
C GLN A 133 9.70 -0.85 -13.19
N LEU A 134 10.33 0.22 -12.72
CA LEU A 134 10.14 1.56 -13.26
C LEU A 134 11.04 1.81 -14.47
N PRO A 135 10.59 2.64 -15.42
CA PRO A 135 11.46 3.13 -16.49
C PRO A 135 12.69 3.85 -15.92
N LYS A 136 13.81 3.74 -16.61
CA LYS A 136 15.08 4.36 -16.21
C LYS A 136 14.94 5.87 -15.95
N GLU A 137 14.24 6.58 -16.84
CA GLU A 137 14.03 8.02 -16.72
C GLU A 137 13.27 8.41 -15.46
N ILE A 138 12.25 7.62 -15.08
CA ILE A 138 11.48 7.82 -13.84
C ILE A 138 12.34 7.49 -12.63
N SER A 139 13.08 6.38 -12.71
CA SER A 139 14.00 5.98 -11.63
C SER A 139 15.03 7.06 -11.34
N ASP A 140 15.65 7.63 -12.37
CA ASP A 140 16.67 8.68 -12.22
C ASP A 140 16.07 9.94 -11.57
N LYS A 141 14.88 10.35 -11.93
CA LYS A 141 14.21 11.52 -11.34
C LYS A 141 13.88 11.31 -9.86
N ILE A 142 13.33 10.13 -9.51
CA ILE A 142 13.04 9.79 -8.11
C ILE A 142 14.34 9.74 -7.29
N LEU A 143 15.40 9.13 -7.81
CA LEU A 143 16.70 9.07 -7.15
C LEU A 143 17.33 10.46 -6.96
N ASN A 144 17.00 11.41 -7.82
CA ASN A 144 17.40 12.81 -7.71
C ASN A 144 16.49 13.65 -6.80
N GLY A 145 15.47 13.03 -6.18
CA GLY A 145 14.60 13.67 -5.18
C GLY A 145 13.32 14.30 -5.74
N GLU A 146 12.96 14.02 -7.00
CA GLU A 146 11.66 14.44 -7.53
C GLU A 146 10.54 13.55 -6.94
N SER A 147 9.34 14.11 -6.77
CA SER A 147 8.17 13.43 -6.21
C SER A 147 7.72 12.25 -7.07
N SER A 148 7.77 11.03 -6.52
CA SER A 148 7.31 9.83 -7.22
C SER A 148 5.83 9.88 -7.59
N ASN A 149 5.01 10.47 -6.73
CA ASN A 149 3.55 10.54 -6.95
C ASN A 149 3.21 11.35 -8.21
N GLU A 150 3.88 12.49 -8.41
CA GLU A 150 3.69 13.33 -9.59
C GLU A 150 4.22 12.65 -10.85
N LEU A 151 5.44 12.13 -10.78
CA LEU A 151 6.10 11.45 -11.89
C LEU A 151 5.32 10.21 -12.38
N LEU A 152 4.85 9.38 -11.45
CA LEU A 152 4.06 8.20 -11.81
C LEU A 152 2.73 8.58 -12.44
N LYS A 153 2.05 9.60 -11.92
CA LYS A 153 0.80 10.12 -12.47
C LYS A 153 0.97 10.69 -13.88
N GLU A 154 2.03 11.47 -14.11
CA GLU A 154 2.37 11.99 -15.43
C GLU A 154 2.69 10.87 -16.41
N TYR A 155 3.46 9.87 -15.98
CA TYR A 155 3.81 8.72 -16.79
C TYR A 155 2.57 7.90 -17.17
N GLU A 156 1.71 7.59 -16.23
CA GLU A 156 0.44 6.87 -16.47
C GLU A 156 -0.44 7.63 -17.48
N ASN A 157 -0.57 8.94 -17.32
CA ASN A 157 -1.35 9.78 -18.23
C ASN A 157 -0.75 9.80 -19.64
N SER A 158 0.58 9.93 -19.75
CA SER A 158 1.28 9.91 -21.03
C SER A 158 1.10 8.57 -21.76
N CYS A 159 1.15 7.46 -21.01
CA CYS A 159 0.96 6.14 -21.57
C CYS A 159 -0.49 5.88 -22.01
N LYS A 160 -1.49 6.37 -21.28
CA LYS A 160 -2.89 6.31 -21.70
C LYS A 160 -3.10 7.07 -23.01
N LEU A 161 -2.59 8.29 -23.12
CA LEU A 161 -2.71 9.10 -24.34
C LEU A 161 -2.05 8.44 -25.56
N ILE A 162 -0.94 7.73 -25.38
CA ILE A 162 -0.24 7.02 -26.47
C ILE A 162 -1.01 5.75 -26.81
N ALA A 163 -1.49 4.99 -25.84
CA ALA A 163 -2.26 3.78 -26.07
C ALA A 163 -3.57 4.05 -26.82
N ASP A 164 -4.19 5.21 -26.60
CA ASP A 164 -5.39 5.63 -27.31
C ASP A 164 -5.10 6.06 -28.76
N ARG A 165 -3.88 6.54 -29.05
CA ARG A 165 -3.52 7.05 -30.39
C ARG A 165 -2.92 6.00 -31.29
N ASP A 166 -2.02 5.15 -30.80
CA ASP A 166 -1.37 4.14 -31.63
C ASP A 166 -0.69 3.04 -30.81
N LYS A 167 -1.30 1.86 -30.78
CA LYS A 167 -0.77 0.69 -30.06
C LYS A 167 0.54 0.15 -30.64
N SER A 168 0.90 0.53 -31.85
CA SER A 168 2.11 0.02 -32.56
C SER A 168 3.39 0.74 -32.17
N PHE A 169 3.31 1.93 -31.56
CA PHE A 169 4.47 2.79 -31.30
C PHE A 169 5.11 2.59 -29.92
N LEU A 170 4.44 1.90 -29.00
CA LEU A 170 5.03 1.60 -27.70
C LEU A 170 5.94 0.38 -27.81
N SER A 171 7.22 0.57 -27.51
CA SER A 171 8.08 -0.60 -27.30
C SER A 171 7.39 -1.50 -26.25
N LEU A 172 7.38 -2.80 -26.48
CA LEU A 172 6.67 -3.76 -25.64
C LEU A 172 6.98 -3.55 -24.15
N SER A 173 8.20 -3.19 -23.80
CA SER A 173 8.65 -2.91 -22.43
C SER A 173 8.00 -1.67 -21.81
N LYS A 174 7.88 -0.57 -22.57
CA LYS A 174 7.20 0.66 -22.06
C LYS A 174 5.70 0.43 -21.87
N TYR A 175 5.08 -0.33 -22.76
CA TYR A 175 3.65 -0.67 -22.60
C TYR A 175 3.40 -1.58 -21.39
N HIS A 176 4.25 -2.58 -21.14
CA HIS A 176 4.15 -3.44 -19.98
C HIS A 176 4.31 -2.66 -18.67
N SER A 177 5.35 -1.85 -18.55
CA SER A 177 5.56 -1.02 -17.35
C SER A 177 4.40 -0.04 -17.10
N ALA A 178 3.86 0.56 -18.17
CA ALA A 178 2.72 1.46 -18.04
C ALA A 178 1.45 0.74 -17.61
N LYS A 179 1.18 -0.45 -18.18
CA LYS A 179 0.04 -1.27 -17.78
C LYS A 179 0.17 -1.72 -16.33
N GLU A 180 1.34 -2.22 -15.93
CA GLU A 180 1.60 -2.64 -14.56
C GLU A 180 1.47 -1.49 -13.56
N LEU A 181 1.93 -0.28 -13.90
CA LEU A 181 1.76 0.90 -13.06
C LEU A 181 0.30 1.37 -12.98
N SER A 182 -0.47 1.25 -14.06
CA SER A 182 -1.91 1.54 -14.02
C SER A 182 -2.69 0.54 -13.16
N GLU A 183 -2.14 -0.65 -12.97
CA GLU A 183 -2.68 -1.72 -12.14
C GLU A 183 -1.98 -1.81 -10.76
N LYS A 184 -1.16 -0.80 -10.39
CA LYS A 184 -0.41 -0.82 -9.11
C LYS A 184 -1.30 -1.00 -7.88
N GLU A 185 -2.55 -0.57 -7.99
CA GLU A 185 -3.55 -0.74 -6.93
C GLU A 185 -3.86 -2.23 -6.69
N ASN A 186 -3.79 -3.07 -7.73
CA ASN A 186 -3.94 -4.52 -7.60
C ASN A 186 -2.79 -5.14 -6.80
N SER A 187 -1.68 -4.42 -6.65
CA SER A 187 -0.55 -4.88 -5.83
C SER A 187 -0.90 -4.97 -4.34
N PHE A 188 -1.81 -4.12 -3.84
CA PHE A 188 -2.32 -4.25 -2.46
C PHE A 188 -3.18 -5.49 -2.30
N GLU A 189 -4.02 -5.79 -3.29
CA GLU A 189 -4.85 -6.99 -3.29
C GLU A 189 -3.99 -8.26 -3.32
N GLU A 190 -2.97 -8.30 -4.19
CA GLU A 190 -2.01 -9.41 -4.27
C GLU A 190 -1.27 -9.63 -2.94
N ALA A 191 -0.72 -8.58 -2.35
CA ALA A 191 -0.01 -8.66 -1.07
C ALA A 191 -0.96 -9.04 0.07
N GLY A 192 -2.19 -8.52 0.06
CA GLY A 192 -3.22 -8.84 1.03
C GLY A 192 -3.67 -10.31 0.97
N ILE A 193 -3.88 -10.86 -0.22
CA ILE A 193 -4.21 -12.27 -0.41
C ILE A 193 -3.10 -13.15 0.18
N LYS A 194 -1.85 -12.88 -0.13
CA LYS A 194 -0.70 -13.62 0.42
C LYS A 194 -0.67 -13.57 1.95
N THR A 195 -0.93 -12.39 2.53
CA THR A 195 -0.95 -12.21 3.98
C THR A 195 -2.08 -12.98 4.64
N PHE A 196 -3.29 -12.93 4.08
CA PHE A 196 -4.44 -13.66 4.61
C PHE A 196 -4.33 -15.16 4.39
N ASP A 197 -3.63 -15.63 3.36
CA ASP A 197 -3.30 -17.05 3.21
C ASP A 197 -2.50 -17.58 4.41
N ILE A 198 -1.56 -16.81 4.92
CA ILE A 198 -0.80 -17.17 6.12
C ILE A 198 -1.72 -17.22 7.35
N ILE A 199 -2.66 -16.27 7.47
CA ILE A 199 -3.56 -16.19 8.64
C ILE A 199 -4.60 -17.30 8.65
N PHE A 200 -5.15 -17.67 7.51
CA PHE A 200 -6.33 -18.53 7.43
C PHE A 200 -6.10 -19.90 6.82
N LYS A 201 -5.00 -20.12 6.10
CA LYS A 201 -4.73 -21.40 5.41
C LYS A 201 -3.55 -22.20 6.00
N LEU A 202 -2.73 -21.59 6.87
CA LEU A 202 -1.67 -22.26 7.62
C LEU A 202 -2.12 -22.55 9.05
#